data_4c7d61efd4b52dce889954a03449f86c
#
_entry.id   4c7d61efd4b52dce889954a03449f86c
#
_cell.length_a   1.000
_cell.length_b   1.000
_cell.length_c   1.000
_cell.angle_alpha   90.00
_cell.angle_beta   90.00
_cell.angle_gamma   90.00
#
_symmetry.space_group_name_H-M   'P 1'
#
loop_
_entity.id
_entity.type
_entity.pdbx_description
1 polymer ?
#
loop_
_entity_poly.entity_id
_entity_poly.type
_entity_poly.pdbx_seq_one_letter_code
_entity_poly.pdbx_strand_id
1 'polypeptide(L)'
;MSVLVKQVEDKLCELVRDAAKKAMAAGELPEAELTDFKVEIPADRKNGDYSTNAAMAWARAFRRAPAMIAAAITKNIDLEGTAFSSCEAAGPGFINFRLADRFYSEILMDIRKKGSDYGRSDFGKGEKVNIEFVSANPTGPMHMGNARGGALGDCLAAVMDFAGYNVSREFYINDAGNQIDKFALSLDIRYQQIYKGADAPELPEDSYHGEDIAVRAREFADVYGDKYISESEEVRRKALVDFALPKNIDSMHEILSKYRIEYDTWFKESTLHNGTELRDTIELLKEKGLTYELDGALWYKNIEVQTKRLLAQGKTQEEIDKLGLKDDVLIRQNGNPTYFAADIAYHRNKLAVRKFDRAIDVWGADHHGHVARMKGALDAIGLDGDKLDIILMQLVRLTRNGEVVRMSKRTGKAITLVDLLEEIPIDAVRFFFNLREPATQMEFDLDLAVAENSQNPVYYCQYAHARICSILRKLKEQGCDIPECTPEQLDLLTAPEEREIIRHLASLTDEIALSAKNYDPARITRYCIDLATLFHRFYNACRVNCDDKNLSAARIYLCLCVKEVLKNILTLLKISVPERM
;
A
#
# COMPACT_ATOMS: atom_id res chain seq x y z
N MET A 1 -16.80 -1.44 -1.67
CA MET A 1 -17.83 -0.57 -2.28
C MET A 1 -18.51 0.25 -1.18
N SER A 2 -18.71 1.55 -1.38
CA SER A 2 -19.57 2.33 -0.48
C SER A 2 -20.92 1.63 -0.33
N VAL A 3 -21.45 1.56 0.88
CA VAL A 3 -22.74 0.91 1.13
C VAL A 3 -23.81 1.45 0.19
N LEU A 4 -23.83 2.78 -0.01
CA LEU A 4 -24.77 3.43 -0.93
C LEU A 4 -24.56 3.04 -2.40
N VAL A 5 -23.33 3.05 -2.88
CA VAL A 5 -23.01 2.67 -4.28
C VAL A 5 -23.35 1.20 -4.51
N LYS A 6 -23.00 0.32 -3.56
CA LYS A 6 -23.34 -1.10 -3.67
C LYS A 6 -24.86 -1.33 -3.67
N GLN A 7 -25.59 -0.65 -2.81
CA GLN A 7 -27.06 -0.72 -2.77
C GLN A 7 -27.68 -0.28 -4.09
N VAL A 8 -27.12 0.74 -4.75
CA VAL A 8 -27.57 1.20 -6.08
C VAL A 8 -27.31 0.14 -7.15
N GLU A 9 -26.13 -0.48 -7.17
CA GLU A 9 -25.80 -1.53 -8.14
C GLU A 9 -26.62 -2.81 -7.90
N ASP A 10 -26.77 -3.24 -6.65
CA ASP A 10 -27.59 -4.39 -6.30
C ASP A 10 -29.06 -4.13 -6.70
N LYS A 11 -29.56 -2.91 -6.43
CA LYS A 11 -30.92 -2.52 -6.82
C LYS A 11 -31.10 -2.46 -8.34
N LEU A 12 -30.10 -1.99 -9.09
CA LEU A 12 -30.13 -2.04 -10.55
C LEU A 12 -30.29 -3.49 -11.05
N CYS A 13 -29.51 -4.41 -10.48
CA CYS A 13 -29.59 -5.83 -10.82
C CYS A 13 -30.99 -6.40 -10.54
N GLU A 14 -31.59 -6.06 -9.40
CA GLU A 14 -32.97 -6.46 -9.06
C GLU A 14 -33.97 -5.88 -10.06
N LEU A 15 -33.92 -4.57 -10.33
CA LEU A 15 -34.83 -3.90 -11.25
C LEU A 15 -34.82 -4.53 -12.65
N VAL A 16 -33.63 -4.83 -13.18
CA VAL A 16 -33.49 -5.45 -14.50
C VAL A 16 -34.05 -6.88 -14.51
N ARG A 17 -33.79 -7.68 -13.46
CA ARG A 17 -34.33 -9.03 -13.34
C ARG A 17 -35.86 -9.02 -13.18
N ASP A 18 -36.39 -8.12 -12.37
CA ASP A 18 -37.83 -8.03 -12.13
C ASP A 18 -38.59 -7.51 -13.36
N ALA A 19 -38.01 -6.55 -14.09
CA ALA A 19 -38.56 -6.09 -15.36
C ALA A 19 -38.58 -7.20 -16.42
N ALA A 20 -37.53 -8.03 -16.48
CA ALA A 20 -37.51 -9.20 -17.36
C ALA A 20 -38.61 -10.22 -17.00
N LYS A 21 -38.83 -10.50 -15.69
CA LYS A 21 -39.91 -11.35 -15.22
C LYS A 21 -41.29 -10.79 -15.57
N LYS A 22 -41.49 -9.47 -15.38
CA LYS A 22 -42.74 -8.78 -15.78
C LYS A 22 -42.99 -8.90 -17.29
N ALA A 23 -41.92 -8.72 -18.12
CA ALA A 23 -42.03 -8.88 -19.57
C ALA A 23 -42.36 -10.32 -20.01
N MET A 24 -41.81 -11.34 -19.29
CA MET A 24 -42.19 -12.76 -19.49
C MET A 24 -43.64 -13.00 -19.12
N ALA A 25 -44.10 -12.53 -17.96
CA ALA A 25 -45.48 -12.68 -17.53
C ALA A 25 -46.49 -11.97 -18.45
N ALA A 26 -46.08 -10.86 -19.06
CA ALA A 26 -46.86 -10.14 -20.06
C ALA A 26 -46.83 -10.78 -21.47
N GLY A 27 -46.07 -11.85 -21.68
CA GLY A 27 -45.89 -12.50 -22.98
C GLY A 27 -45.03 -11.72 -23.99
N GLU A 28 -44.36 -10.65 -23.54
CA GLU A 28 -43.47 -9.84 -24.37
C GLU A 28 -42.12 -10.56 -24.62
N LEU A 29 -41.67 -11.35 -23.62
CA LEU A 29 -40.53 -12.23 -23.73
C LEU A 29 -40.94 -13.67 -23.48
N PRO A 30 -40.30 -14.69 -24.11
CA PRO A 30 -40.48 -16.09 -23.77
C PRO A 30 -40.03 -16.38 -22.32
N GLU A 31 -40.57 -17.41 -21.71
CA GLU A 31 -40.03 -17.89 -20.44
C GLU A 31 -38.59 -18.42 -20.63
N ALA A 32 -37.69 -17.99 -19.78
CA ALA A 32 -36.29 -18.38 -19.80
C ALA A 32 -35.63 -18.19 -18.43
N GLU A 33 -34.57 -18.94 -18.19
CA GLU A 33 -33.72 -18.76 -17.01
C GLU A 33 -32.82 -17.52 -17.20
N LEU A 34 -32.78 -16.66 -16.19
CA LEU A 34 -32.00 -15.43 -16.19
C LEU A 34 -30.61 -15.68 -15.60
N THR A 35 -29.61 -15.82 -16.45
CA THR A 35 -28.20 -15.93 -16.07
C THR A 35 -27.65 -14.61 -15.49
N ASP A 36 -26.40 -14.65 -15.00
CA ASP A 36 -25.72 -13.44 -14.53
C ASP A 36 -25.35 -12.52 -15.69
N PHE A 37 -25.30 -11.23 -15.40
CA PHE A 37 -24.94 -10.15 -16.31
C PHE A 37 -24.05 -9.13 -15.64
N LYS A 38 -23.44 -8.24 -16.42
CA LYS A 38 -22.55 -7.20 -15.93
C LYS A 38 -23.27 -5.87 -15.82
N VAL A 39 -22.93 -5.14 -14.75
CA VAL A 39 -23.20 -3.71 -14.59
C VAL A 39 -21.86 -2.99 -14.67
N GLU A 40 -21.80 -1.92 -15.41
CA GLU A 40 -20.57 -1.13 -15.61
C GLU A 40 -20.88 0.37 -15.66
N ILE A 41 -19.86 1.16 -15.38
CA ILE A 41 -19.91 2.61 -15.56
C ILE A 41 -19.46 2.92 -16.99
N PRO A 42 -20.31 3.50 -17.85
CA PRO A 42 -19.94 3.82 -19.23
C PRO A 42 -18.74 4.77 -19.30
N ALA A 43 -17.82 4.50 -20.23
CA ALA A 43 -16.67 5.39 -20.48
C ALA A 43 -17.13 6.78 -20.99
N ASP A 44 -18.16 6.82 -21.86
CA ASP A 44 -18.82 8.07 -22.26
C ASP A 44 -20.09 8.29 -21.44
N ARG A 45 -20.09 9.33 -20.62
CA ARG A 45 -21.19 9.71 -19.73
C ARG A 45 -22.48 10.11 -20.45
N LYS A 46 -22.45 10.33 -21.77
CA LYS A 46 -23.66 10.46 -22.57
C LYS A 46 -24.52 9.21 -22.50
N ASN A 47 -23.90 8.05 -22.30
CA ASN A 47 -24.57 6.76 -22.13
C ASN A 47 -25.10 6.49 -20.71
N GLY A 48 -25.19 7.51 -19.86
CA GLY A 48 -25.73 7.37 -18.50
C GLY A 48 -24.66 7.24 -17.41
N ASP A 49 -25.12 6.95 -16.21
CA ASP A 49 -24.26 6.74 -15.02
C ASP A 49 -23.89 5.27 -14.84
N TYR A 50 -24.81 4.37 -15.20
CA TYR A 50 -24.62 2.92 -15.24
C TYR A 50 -25.12 2.34 -16.54
N SER A 51 -24.55 1.24 -16.97
CA SER A 51 -24.98 0.46 -18.12
C SER A 51 -24.95 -1.03 -17.81
N THR A 52 -25.83 -1.80 -18.42
CA THR A 52 -25.84 -3.26 -18.30
C THR A 52 -25.97 -3.94 -19.64
N ASN A 53 -25.31 -5.09 -19.78
CA ASN A 53 -25.37 -5.98 -20.92
C ASN A 53 -26.41 -7.11 -20.77
N ALA A 54 -27.34 -7.01 -19.82
CA ALA A 54 -28.31 -8.06 -19.48
C ALA A 54 -29.05 -8.62 -20.71
N ALA A 55 -29.54 -7.72 -21.59
CA ALA A 55 -30.25 -8.15 -22.80
C ALA A 55 -29.37 -8.95 -23.76
N MET A 56 -28.07 -8.64 -23.84
CA MET A 56 -27.11 -9.43 -24.64
C MET A 56 -26.81 -10.76 -23.99
N ALA A 57 -26.62 -10.80 -22.67
CA ALA A 57 -26.40 -12.04 -21.92
C ALA A 57 -27.57 -13.04 -22.08
N TRP A 58 -28.81 -12.51 -22.14
CA TRP A 58 -30.03 -13.31 -22.21
C TRP A 58 -30.54 -13.56 -23.64
N ALA A 59 -29.87 -13.02 -24.66
CA ALA A 59 -30.31 -13.14 -26.07
C ALA A 59 -30.52 -14.58 -26.52
N ARG A 60 -29.62 -15.49 -26.15
CA ARG A 60 -29.72 -16.93 -26.44
C ARG A 60 -30.88 -17.60 -25.71
N ALA A 61 -31.10 -17.28 -24.46
CA ALA A 61 -32.16 -17.85 -23.62
C ALA A 61 -33.53 -17.42 -24.14
N PHE A 62 -33.72 -16.15 -24.43
CA PHE A 62 -34.97 -15.61 -25.00
C PHE A 62 -35.16 -15.86 -26.51
N ARG A 63 -34.12 -16.31 -27.24
CA ARG A 63 -34.13 -16.47 -28.70
C ARG A 63 -34.63 -15.21 -29.41
N ARG A 64 -34.24 -14.05 -28.93
CA ARG A 64 -34.62 -12.73 -29.44
C ARG A 64 -33.38 -11.85 -29.63
N ALA A 65 -33.49 -10.86 -30.51
CA ALA A 65 -32.45 -9.87 -30.70
C ALA A 65 -32.25 -9.06 -29.39
N PRO A 66 -31.01 -8.78 -28.94
CA PRO A 66 -30.78 -8.07 -27.70
C PRO A 66 -31.47 -6.70 -27.63
N ALA A 67 -31.55 -5.96 -28.72
CA ALA A 67 -32.25 -4.69 -28.75
C ALA A 67 -33.76 -4.82 -28.44
N MET A 68 -34.41 -5.92 -28.86
CA MET A 68 -35.82 -6.19 -28.55
C MET A 68 -35.99 -6.56 -27.08
N ILE A 69 -35.03 -7.30 -26.51
CA ILE A 69 -35.05 -7.66 -25.11
C ILE A 69 -34.83 -6.42 -24.24
N ALA A 70 -33.86 -5.54 -24.61
CA ALA A 70 -33.62 -4.28 -23.93
C ALA A 70 -34.86 -3.38 -23.93
N ALA A 71 -35.55 -3.26 -25.07
CA ALA A 71 -36.80 -2.50 -25.19
C ALA A 71 -37.93 -3.05 -24.33
N ALA A 72 -38.08 -4.39 -24.27
CA ALA A 72 -39.08 -5.03 -23.40
C ALA A 72 -38.75 -4.82 -21.90
N ILE A 73 -37.48 -4.93 -21.51
CA ILE A 73 -37.05 -4.69 -20.14
C ILE A 73 -37.29 -3.24 -19.74
N THR A 74 -36.83 -2.26 -20.54
CA THR A 74 -36.98 -0.83 -20.24
C THR A 74 -38.43 -0.38 -20.12
N LYS A 75 -39.32 -0.99 -20.91
CA LYS A 75 -40.78 -0.74 -20.82
C LYS A 75 -41.37 -1.20 -19.49
N ASN A 76 -40.84 -2.27 -18.90
CA ASN A 76 -41.36 -2.90 -17.69
C ASN A 76 -40.59 -2.51 -16.41
N ILE A 77 -39.58 -1.66 -16.50
CA ILE A 77 -38.83 -1.14 -15.34
C ILE A 77 -39.69 -0.11 -14.60
N ASP A 78 -39.73 -0.26 -13.28
CA ASP A 78 -40.31 0.70 -12.35
C ASP A 78 -39.18 1.36 -11.57
N LEU A 79 -39.01 2.67 -11.76
CA LEU A 79 -37.95 3.45 -11.11
C LEU A 79 -38.45 4.24 -9.89
N GLU A 80 -39.75 4.17 -9.55
CA GLU A 80 -40.31 4.91 -8.42
C GLU A 80 -39.65 4.48 -7.10
N GLY A 81 -39.23 5.45 -6.32
CA GLY A 81 -38.55 5.20 -5.03
C GLY A 81 -37.13 4.65 -5.13
N THR A 82 -36.55 4.60 -6.34
CA THR A 82 -35.18 4.13 -6.57
C THR A 82 -34.18 5.28 -6.70
N ALA A 83 -32.88 4.95 -6.74
CA ALA A 83 -31.81 5.92 -7.01
C ALA A 83 -31.70 6.34 -8.48
N PHE A 84 -32.61 5.87 -9.35
CA PHE A 84 -32.54 6.14 -10.79
C PHE A 84 -33.68 7.06 -11.24
N SER A 85 -33.35 8.01 -12.12
CA SER A 85 -34.31 8.95 -12.72
C SER A 85 -34.82 8.49 -14.09
N SER A 86 -34.01 7.73 -14.83
CA SER A 86 -34.39 7.22 -16.14
C SER A 86 -33.57 5.98 -16.52
N CYS A 87 -34.14 5.17 -17.42
CA CYS A 87 -33.42 4.12 -18.13
C CYS A 87 -33.80 4.13 -19.61
N GLU A 88 -32.88 3.76 -20.48
CA GLU A 88 -33.07 3.70 -21.92
C GLU A 88 -32.33 2.51 -22.54
N ALA A 89 -32.94 1.90 -23.57
CA ALA A 89 -32.27 0.90 -24.38
C ALA A 89 -31.31 1.60 -25.36
N ALA A 90 -30.09 1.14 -25.49
CA ALA A 90 -29.05 1.75 -26.31
C ALA A 90 -28.28 0.74 -27.14
N GLY A 91 -27.90 1.14 -28.39
CA GLY A 91 -27.05 0.37 -29.28
C GLY A 91 -27.53 -1.07 -29.48
N PRO A 92 -26.62 -2.07 -29.43
CA PRO A 92 -26.95 -3.47 -29.76
C PRO A 92 -27.68 -4.23 -28.65
N GLY A 93 -28.13 -3.55 -27.56
CA GLY A 93 -28.86 -4.18 -26.47
C GLY A 93 -28.28 -3.84 -25.09
N PHE A 94 -27.60 -2.72 -24.93
CA PHE A 94 -27.31 -2.14 -23.63
C PHE A 94 -28.55 -1.49 -23.03
N ILE A 95 -28.63 -1.45 -21.72
CA ILE A 95 -29.63 -0.65 -20.98
C ILE A 95 -28.85 0.34 -20.12
N ASN A 96 -29.02 1.60 -20.40
CA ASN A 96 -28.36 2.70 -19.71
C ASN A 96 -29.28 3.31 -18.66
N PHE A 97 -28.70 3.66 -17.50
CA PHE A 97 -29.41 4.23 -16.37
C PHE A 97 -28.82 5.58 -15.99
N ARG A 98 -29.67 6.53 -15.60
CA ARG A 98 -29.25 7.80 -15.02
C ARG A 98 -29.68 7.88 -13.57
N LEU A 99 -28.74 8.34 -12.73
CA LEU A 99 -29.01 8.56 -11.31
C LEU A 99 -29.99 9.72 -11.09
N ALA A 100 -30.82 9.59 -10.07
CA ALA A 100 -31.68 10.66 -9.60
C ALA A 100 -30.87 11.66 -8.75
N ASP A 101 -31.38 12.89 -8.65
CA ASP A 101 -30.74 13.95 -7.87
C ASP A 101 -30.53 13.55 -6.41
N ARG A 102 -31.48 12.84 -5.85
CA ARG A 102 -31.41 12.30 -4.49
C ARG A 102 -30.16 11.45 -4.19
N PHE A 103 -29.63 10.70 -5.17
CA PHE A 103 -28.39 9.93 -4.97
C PHE A 103 -27.21 10.85 -4.62
N TYR A 104 -27.11 12.00 -5.30
CA TYR A 104 -26.00 12.93 -5.09
C TYR A 104 -26.12 13.64 -3.74
N SER A 105 -27.31 14.00 -3.31
CA SER A 105 -27.55 14.59 -1.99
C SER A 105 -27.25 13.60 -0.86
N GLU A 106 -27.66 12.32 -1.00
CA GLU A 106 -27.37 11.26 -0.03
C GLU A 106 -25.86 11.02 0.15
N ILE A 107 -25.06 11.05 -0.94
CA ILE A 107 -23.59 10.94 -0.87
C ILE A 107 -22.99 12.09 -0.03
N LEU A 108 -23.41 13.33 -0.29
CA LEU A 108 -22.89 14.48 0.45
C LEU A 108 -23.26 14.42 1.93
N MET A 109 -24.47 13.99 2.24
CA MET A 109 -24.93 13.80 3.63
C MET A 109 -24.14 12.67 4.32
N ASP A 110 -23.87 11.55 3.63
CA ASP A 110 -23.07 10.44 4.17
C ASP A 110 -21.64 10.87 4.48
N ILE A 111 -21.00 11.68 3.59
CA ILE A 111 -19.68 12.26 3.85
C ILE A 111 -19.69 13.07 5.14
N ARG A 112 -20.63 13.96 5.30
CA ARG A 112 -20.74 14.82 6.49
C ARG A 112 -21.03 14.03 7.77
N LYS A 113 -21.88 13.00 7.66
CA LYS A 113 -22.23 12.11 8.78
C LYS A 113 -21.04 11.27 9.24
N LYS A 114 -20.26 10.72 8.31
CA LYS A 114 -19.10 9.84 8.60
C LYS A 114 -17.83 10.63 8.93
N GLY A 115 -17.68 11.85 8.41
CA GLY A 115 -16.50 12.68 8.65
C GLY A 115 -15.20 11.92 8.33
N SER A 116 -14.32 11.77 9.31
CA SER A 116 -13.04 11.06 9.18
C SER A 116 -13.16 9.59 8.81
N ASP A 117 -14.31 8.97 9.02
CA ASP A 117 -14.53 7.56 8.68
C ASP A 117 -15.10 7.36 7.26
N TYR A 118 -15.38 8.46 6.53
CA TYR A 118 -15.85 8.33 5.16
C TYR A 118 -14.77 7.70 4.28
N GLY A 119 -15.11 6.64 3.60
CA GLY A 119 -14.21 5.77 2.83
C GLY A 119 -13.92 4.43 3.51
N ARG A 120 -14.12 4.29 4.83
CA ARG A 120 -13.98 3.00 5.52
C ARG A 120 -14.99 1.97 5.04
N SER A 121 -14.56 0.71 5.05
CA SER A 121 -15.39 -0.44 4.70
C SER A 121 -15.00 -1.68 5.52
N ASP A 122 -15.80 -2.72 5.39
CA ASP A 122 -15.54 -4.06 5.92
C ASP A 122 -15.01 -5.04 4.87
N PHE A 123 -14.43 -4.52 3.78
CA PHE A 123 -13.92 -5.33 2.66
C PHE A 123 -12.96 -6.42 3.13
N GLY A 124 -12.06 -6.10 4.05
CA GLY A 124 -11.09 -7.01 4.66
C GLY A 124 -11.66 -7.97 5.70
N LYS A 125 -12.94 -7.81 6.12
CA LYS A 125 -13.64 -8.68 7.08
C LYS A 125 -12.88 -8.98 8.37
N GLY A 126 -11.98 -8.10 8.80
CA GLY A 126 -11.15 -8.28 9.97
C GLY A 126 -10.03 -9.32 9.81
N GLU A 127 -9.69 -9.76 8.58
CA GLU A 127 -8.54 -10.64 8.29
C GLU A 127 -7.28 -10.05 8.94
N LYS A 128 -6.56 -10.88 9.71
CA LYS A 128 -5.34 -10.47 10.42
C LYS A 128 -4.16 -10.50 9.46
N VAL A 129 -3.61 -9.33 9.18
CA VAL A 129 -2.52 -9.17 8.22
C VAL A 129 -1.27 -8.61 8.90
N ASN A 130 -0.14 -9.29 8.71
CA ASN A 130 1.18 -8.75 9.04
C ASN A 130 1.78 -8.11 7.81
N ILE A 131 2.22 -6.86 7.91
CA ILE A 131 2.89 -6.15 6.82
C ILE A 131 4.29 -5.80 7.27
N GLU A 132 5.28 -6.43 6.66
CA GLU A 132 6.69 -6.18 6.90
C GLU A 132 7.27 -5.29 5.81
N PHE A 133 7.97 -4.24 6.22
CA PHE A 133 8.59 -3.31 5.27
C PHE A 133 9.79 -2.59 5.88
N VAL A 134 10.69 -2.11 5.01
CA VAL A 134 12.01 -1.56 5.33
C VAL A 134 12.99 -2.64 5.78
N SER A 135 12.87 -3.17 6.98
CA SER A 135 13.67 -4.27 7.57
C SER A 135 15.17 -4.14 7.25
N ALA A 136 15.73 -2.93 7.44
CA ALA A 136 17.11 -2.62 7.13
C ALA A 136 18.04 -3.16 8.22
N ASN A 137 19.28 -3.56 7.84
CA ASN A 137 20.29 -4.03 8.80
C ASN A 137 20.71 -2.90 9.75
N PRO A 138 20.80 -3.14 11.06
CA PRO A 138 21.18 -2.15 12.07
C PRO A 138 22.70 -1.90 12.12
N THR A 139 23.40 -2.10 11.01
CA THR A 139 24.85 -1.98 10.89
C THR A 139 25.32 -0.65 10.32
N GLY A 140 24.39 0.27 10.03
CA GLY A 140 24.67 1.59 9.49
C GLY A 140 23.39 2.41 9.21
N PRO A 141 23.52 3.62 8.65
CA PRO A 141 22.39 4.48 8.36
C PRO A 141 21.54 3.90 7.23
N MET A 142 20.21 4.10 7.33
CA MET A 142 19.27 3.67 6.30
C MET A 142 19.49 4.44 4.98
N HIS A 143 19.47 3.70 3.88
CA HIS A 143 19.59 4.25 2.53
C HIS A 143 18.29 4.90 2.06
N MET A 144 18.39 5.80 1.10
CA MET A 144 17.25 6.39 0.39
C MET A 144 16.29 5.32 -0.21
N GLY A 145 16.81 4.16 -0.63
CA GLY A 145 15.97 3.04 -1.09
C GLY A 145 14.97 2.55 -0.04
N ASN A 146 15.33 2.61 1.25
CA ASN A 146 14.43 2.26 2.36
C ASN A 146 13.28 3.26 2.49
N ALA A 147 13.45 4.52 2.05
CA ALA A 147 12.41 5.54 2.10
C ALA A 147 11.19 5.16 1.26
N ARG A 148 11.41 4.64 0.04
CA ARG A 148 10.30 4.17 -0.81
C ARG A 148 9.56 3.01 -0.17
N GLY A 149 10.29 2.00 0.30
CA GLY A 149 9.70 0.84 0.99
C GLY A 149 8.91 1.26 2.24
N GLY A 150 9.44 2.23 2.99
CA GLY A 150 8.78 2.80 4.15
C GLY A 150 7.48 3.51 3.82
N ALA A 151 7.48 4.43 2.85
CA ALA A 151 6.27 5.13 2.42
C ALA A 151 5.21 4.18 1.88
N LEU A 152 5.63 3.23 1.03
CA LEU A 152 4.75 2.24 0.41
C LEU A 152 4.11 1.32 1.45
N GLY A 153 4.92 0.70 2.31
CA GLY A 153 4.45 -0.26 3.31
C GLY A 153 3.53 0.39 4.34
N ASP A 154 3.90 1.58 4.84
CA ASP A 154 3.07 2.31 5.81
C ASP A 154 1.74 2.80 5.21
N CYS A 155 1.76 3.32 3.97
CA CYS A 155 0.53 3.71 3.27
C CYS A 155 -0.34 2.50 2.94
N LEU A 156 0.24 1.37 2.51
CA LEU A 156 -0.50 0.13 2.29
C LEU A 156 -1.17 -0.35 3.58
N ALA A 157 -0.44 -0.35 4.69
CA ALA A 157 -0.96 -0.72 5.99
C ALA A 157 -2.16 0.17 6.41
N ALA A 158 -2.05 1.49 6.19
CA ALA A 158 -3.14 2.43 6.47
C ALA A 158 -4.35 2.20 5.56
N VAL A 159 -4.13 1.95 4.27
CA VAL A 159 -5.20 1.64 3.30
C VAL A 159 -5.91 0.34 3.64
N MET A 160 -5.18 -0.71 4.02
CA MET A 160 -5.75 -2.00 4.42
C MET A 160 -6.53 -1.89 5.73
N ASP A 161 -6.03 -1.16 6.73
CA ASP A 161 -6.80 -0.86 7.95
C ASP A 161 -8.11 -0.13 7.60
N PHE A 162 -8.04 0.86 6.73
CA PHE A 162 -9.22 1.61 6.31
C PHE A 162 -10.21 0.76 5.52
N ALA A 163 -9.72 -0.26 4.80
CA ALA A 163 -10.53 -1.27 4.11
C ALA A 163 -11.08 -2.38 5.03
N GLY A 164 -10.80 -2.35 6.34
CA GLY A 164 -11.38 -3.27 7.33
C GLY A 164 -10.56 -4.53 7.60
N TYR A 165 -9.27 -4.55 7.28
CA TYR A 165 -8.32 -5.57 7.73
C TYR A 165 -7.82 -5.24 9.16
N ASN A 166 -7.41 -6.26 9.89
CA ASN A 166 -6.71 -6.12 11.17
C ASN A 166 -5.20 -6.16 10.90
N VAL A 167 -4.60 -4.99 10.74
CA VAL A 167 -3.23 -4.83 10.26
C VAL A 167 -2.23 -4.70 11.41
N SER A 168 -1.11 -5.41 11.32
CA SER A 168 0.08 -5.24 12.17
C SER A 168 1.28 -4.88 11.29
N ARG A 169 1.94 -3.77 11.61
CA ARG A 169 3.16 -3.28 10.96
C ARG A 169 4.36 -3.87 11.64
N GLU A 170 5.29 -4.43 10.88
CA GLU A 170 6.45 -5.11 11.42
C GLU A 170 7.74 -4.63 10.78
N PHE A 171 8.77 -4.46 11.62
CA PHE A 171 10.15 -4.27 11.23
C PHE A 171 10.96 -5.47 11.72
N TYR A 172 11.65 -6.15 10.81
CA TYR A 172 12.57 -7.23 11.15
C TYR A 172 13.97 -6.67 11.39
N ILE A 173 14.51 -6.91 12.58
CA ILE A 173 15.87 -6.53 12.98
C ILE A 173 16.80 -7.71 12.80
N ASN A 174 17.71 -7.63 11.83
CA ASN A 174 18.79 -8.60 11.67
C ASN A 174 19.90 -8.30 12.70
N ASP A 175 19.71 -8.78 13.93
CA ASP A 175 20.63 -8.60 15.06
C ASP A 175 21.49 -9.85 15.36
N ALA A 176 21.59 -10.76 14.37
CA ALA A 176 22.35 -12.01 14.50
C ALA A 176 23.09 -12.36 13.20
N GLY A 177 24.01 -13.31 13.28
CA GLY A 177 24.70 -13.90 12.12
C GLY A 177 25.78 -13.02 11.49
N ASN A 178 26.17 -13.35 10.25
CA ASN A 178 27.37 -12.83 9.59
C ASN A 178 27.44 -11.29 9.46
N GLN A 179 26.29 -10.59 9.37
CA GLN A 179 26.28 -9.13 9.30
C GLN A 179 26.73 -8.51 10.63
N ILE A 180 26.32 -9.09 11.74
CA ILE A 180 26.74 -8.65 13.08
C ILE A 180 28.21 -9.01 13.33
N ASP A 181 28.69 -10.16 12.83
CA ASP A 181 30.09 -10.53 12.94
C ASP A 181 31.01 -9.52 12.20
N LYS A 182 30.61 -9.11 10.98
CA LYS A 182 31.31 -8.06 10.22
C LYS A 182 31.24 -6.69 10.90
N PHE A 183 30.10 -6.36 11.49
CA PHE A 183 29.92 -5.14 12.27
C PHE A 183 30.84 -5.14 13.50
N ALA A 184 30.87 -6.24 14.25
CA ALA A 184 31.77 -6.45 15.39
C ALA A 184 33.25 -6.29 15.01
N LEU A 185 33.67 -6.92 13.91
CA LEU A 185 35.04 -6.81 13.37
C LEU A 185 35.38 -5.35 13.03
N SER A 186 34.48 -4.66 12.35
CA SER A 186 34.70 -3.27 11.93
C SER A 186 34.82 -2.32 13.12
N LEU A 187 33.93 -2.47 14.13
CA LEU A 187 33.99 -1.70 15.37
C LEU A 187 35.29 -1.98 16.14
N ASP A 188 35.67 -3.24 16.24
CA ASP A 188 36.89 -3.67 16.95
C ASP A 188 38.15 -3.04 16.35
N ILE A 189 38.30 -3.09 15.03
CA ILE A 189 39.44 -2.49 14.33
C ILE A 189 39.44 -0.96 14.54
N ARG A 190 38.29 -0.28 14.39
CA ARG A 190 38.19 1.15 14.60
C ARG A 190 38.51 1.56 16.05
N TYR A 191 38.08 0.77 17.04
CA TYR A 191 38.43 1.00 18.44
C TYR A 191 39.93 0.80 18.68
N GLN A 192 40.55 -0.26 18.12
CA GLN A 192 41.99 -0.45 18.21
C GLN A 192 42.80 0.67 17.57
N GLN A 193 42.34 1.21 16.43
CA GLN A 193 42.98 2.33 15.74
C GLN A 193 43.05 3.60 16.62
N ILE A 194 42.11 3.81 17.55
CA ILE A 194 42.12 4.96 18.46
C ILE A 194 43.35 4.88 19.42
N TYR A 195 43.71 3.68 19.88
CA TYR A 195 44.73 3.50 20.89
C TYR A 195 46.08 2.99 20.36
N LYS A 196 46.07 2.24 19.26
CA LYS A 196 47.29 1.66 18.68
C LYS A 196 47.78 2.42 17.43
N GLY A 197 46.99 3.35 16.91
CA GLY A 197 47.37 4.10 15.72
C GLY A 197 47.71 3.20 14.50
N ALA A 198 48.91 3.37 13.96
CA ALA A 198 49.42 2.58 12.84
C ALA A 198 49.67 1.09 13.15
N ASP A 199 49.75 0.72 14.39
CA ASP A 199 49.94 -0.69 14.80
C ASP A 199 48.60 -1.46 14.91
N ALA A 200 47.48 -0.80 14.67
CA ALA A 200 46.17 -1.47 14.64
C ALA A 200 46.00 -2.25 13.30
N PRO A 201 45.19 -3.31 13.30
CA PRO A 201 44.83 -4.02 12.07
C PRO A 201 44.19 -3.09 11.04
N GLU A 202 44.39 -3.36 9.74
CA GLU A 202 43.64 -2.70 8.67
C GLU A 202 42.24 -3.30 8.53
N LEU A 203 41.28 -2.46 8.10
CA LEU A 203 39.92 -2.93 7.81
C LEU A 203 39.94 -3.82 6.56
N PRO A 204 39.48 -5.09 6.64
CA PRO A 204 39.30 -5.93 5.47
C PRO A 204 38.37 -5.30 4.45
N GLU A 205 38.57 -5.56 3.15
CA GLU A 205 37.72 -5.04 2.09
C GLU A 205 36.23 -5.38 2.30
N ASP A 206 35.95 -6.61 2.75
CA ASP A 206 34.60 -7.12 3.07
C ASP A 206 34.18 -6.78 4.51
N SER A 207 34.31 -5.51 4.92
CA SER A 207 33.93 -5.00 6.22
C SER A 207 33.20 -3.65 6.09
N TYR A 208 32.71 -3.07 7.19
CA TYR A 208 32.05 -1.78 7.19
C TYR A 208 33.05 -0.64 7.33
N HIS A 209 33.17 0.20 6.29
CA HIS A 209 34.13 1.31 6.22
C HIS A 209 33.51 2.67 6.56
N GLY A 210 32.21 2.73 6.87
CA GLY A 210 31.48 3.97 7.11
C GLY A 210 32.01 4.79 8.28
N GLU A 211 31.82 6.11 8.24
CA GLU A 211 32.18 7.03 9.33
C GLU A 211 31.36 6.75 10.62
N ASP A 212 30.14 6.26 10.45
CA ASP A 212 29.25 5.80 11.52
C ASP A 212 29.92 4.73 12.41
N ILE A 213 30.68 3.80 11.83
CA ILE A 213 31.44 2.80 12.58
C ILE A 213 32.53 3.48 13.43
N ALA A 214 33.26 4.44 12.85
CA ALA A 214 34.30 5.18 13.57
C ALA A 214 33.70 6.02 14.71
N VAL A 215 32.54 6.63 14.48
CA VAL A 215 31.79 7.38 15.51
C VAL A 215 31.40 6.48 16.66
N ARG A 216 30.79 5.32 16.40
CA ARG A 216 30.41 4.35 17.46
C ARG A 216 31.61 3.82 18.23
N ALA A 217 32.72 3.52 17.56
CA ALA A 217 33.96 3.11 18.21
C ALA A 217 34.53 4.20 19.12
N ARG A 218 34.46 5.48 18.70
CA ARG A 218 34.87 6.63 19.52
C ARG A 218 33.98 6.84 20.73
N GLU A 219 32.65 6.80 20.55
CA GLU A 219 31.70 6.86 21.68
C GLU A 219 31.94 5.76 22.69
N PHE A 220 32.27 4.55 22.24
CA PHE A 220 32.65 3.45 23.12
C PHE A 220 33.96 3.77 23.90
N ALA A 221 34.95 4.29 23.19
CA ALA A 221 36.22 4.72 23.79
C ALA A 221 36.04 5.85 24.82
N ASP A 222 35.15 6.80 24.56
CA ASP A 222 34.83 7.91 25.47
C ASP A 222 34.21 7.38 26.80
N VAL A 223 33.45 6.29 26.75
CA VAL A 223 32.80 5.68 27.92
C VAL A 223 33.73 4.74 28.68
N TYR A 224 34.46 3.90 27.97
CA TYR A 224 35.21 2.79 28.59
C TYR A 224 36.73 2.96 28.56
N GLY A 225 37.26 4.02 27.92
CA GLY A 225 38.70 4.20 27.75
C GLY A 225 39.34 3.05 26.97
N ASP A 226 40.56 2.69 27.35
CA ASP A 226 41.31 1.60 26.75
C ASP A 226 41.07 0.21 27.42
N LYS A 227 40.08 0.15 28.34
CA LYS A 227 39.78 -1.04 29.17
C LYS A 227 39.75 -2.35 28.38
N TYR A 228 39.17 -2.35 27.18
CA TYR A 228 38.99 -3.56 26.38
C TYR A 228 40.14 -3.85 25.41
N ILE A 229 41.17 -2.99 25.32
CA ILE A 229 42.32 -3.20 24.40
C ILE A 229 43.11 -4.47 24.77
N SER A 230 43.23 -4.76 26.09
CA SER A 230 43.93 -5.95 26.62
C SER A 230 43.06 -7.21 26.68
N GLU A 231 41.74 -7.08 26.49
CA GLU A 231 40.83 -8.21 26.54
C GLU A 231 40.92 -9.07 25.23
N SER A 232 40.40 -10.30 25.33
CA SER A 232 40.29 -11.16 24.16
C SER A 232 39.42 -10.53 23.08
N GLU A 233 39.67 -10.91 21.81
CA GLU A 233 38.92 -10.47 20.65
C GLU A 233 37.40 -10.68 20.85
N GLU A 234 37.01 -11.86 21.35
CA GLU A 234 35.60 -12.22 21.60
C GLU A 234 34.95 -11.28 22.60
N VAL A 235 35.58 -11.05 23.77
CA VAL A 235 35.09 -10.17 24.83
C VAL A 235 34.98 -8.73 24.33
N ARG A 236 36.00 -8.26 23.59
CA ARG A 236 36.05 -6.91 23.08
C ARG A 236 34.96 -6.67 22.00
N ARG A 237 34.84 -7.58 21.04
CA ARG A 237 33.80 -7.50 19.98
C ARG A 237 32.40 -7.54 20.57
N LYS A 238 32.18 -8.46 21.54
CA LYS A 238 30.87 -8.52 22.21
C LYS A 238 30.54 -7.21 22.91
N ALA A 239 31.45 -6.63 23.66
CA ALA A 239 31.22 -5.37 24.39
C ALA A 239 30.92 -4.20 23.40
N LEU A 240 31.63 -4.16 22.27
CA LEU A 240 31.43 -3.15 21.23
C LEU A 240 30.04 -3.29 20.58
N VAL A 241 29.61 -4.50 20.26
CA VAL A 241 28.29 -4.76 19.67
C VAL A 241 27.18 -4.45 20.70
N ASP A 242 27.31 -4.93 21.94
CA ASP A 242 26.36 -4.67 23.02
C ASP A 242 26.15 -3.15 23.26
N PHE A 243 27.17 -2.33 22.98
CA PHE A 243 27.10 -0.88 23.07
C PHE A 243 26.54 -0.21 21.84
N ALA A 244 27.00 -0.59 20.64
CA ALA A 244 26.73 0.13 19.40
C ALA A 244 25.39 -0.26 18.77
N LEU A 245 25.02 -1.54 18.84
CA LEU A 245 23.83 -2.07 18.17
C LEU A 245 22.52 -1.44 18.68
N PRO A 246 22.28 -1.34 20.02
CA PRO A 246 21.09 -0.66 20.53
C PRO A 246 21.00 0.80 20.03
N LYS A 247 22.11 1.53 20.04
CA LYS A 247 22.16 2.92 19.57
C LYS A 247 21.82 3.06 18.09
N ASN A 248 22.23 2.10 17.26
CA ASN A 248 21.86 2.11 15.85
C ASN A 248 20.37 1.82 15.68
N ILE A 249 19.81 0.89 16.44
CA ILE A 249 18.37 0.59 16.45
C ILE A 249 17.58 1.83 16.90
N ASP A 250 18.01 2.51 17.97
CA ASP A 250 17.38 3.74 18.45
C ASP A 250 17.42 4.84 17.36
N SER A 251 18.55 4.98 16.65
CA SER A 251 18.67 5.92 15.52
C SER A 251 17.73 5.58 14.37
N MET A 252 17.48 4.28 14.11
CA MET A 252 16.49 3.84 13.11
C MET A 252 15.06 4.18 13.55
N HIS A 253 14.73 3.98 14.82
CA HIS A 253 13.45 4.39 15.39
C HIS A 253 13.23 5.90 15.22
N GLU A 254 14.22 6.72 15.58
CA GLU A 254 14.13 8.17 15.51
C GLU A 254 13.88 8.66 14.08
N ILE A 255 14.63 8.15 13.09
CA ILE A 255 14.49 8.61 11.71
C ILE A 255 13.18 8.11 11.07
N LEU A 256 12.72 6.91 11.39
CA LEU A 256 11.44 6.37 10.93
C LEU A 256 10.28 7.15 11.56
N SER A 257 10.34 7.48 12.83
CA SER A 257 9.35 8.35 13.48
C SER A 257 9.31 9.76 12.85
N LYS A 258 10.48 10.36 12.55
CA LYS A 258 10.54 11.61 11.78
C LYS A 258 9.88 11.45 10.40
N TYR A 259 10.06 10.30 9.76
CA TYR A 259 9.43 9.96 8.49
C TYR A 259 7.95 9.58 8.64
N ARG A 260 7.40 9.67 9.88
CA ARG A 260 6.01 9.37 10.27
C ARG A 260 5.66 7.91 10.07
N ILE A 261 6.62 7.02 10.29
CA ILE A 261 6.41 5.57 10.26
C ILE A 261 6.52 5.03 11.68
N GLU A 262 5.48 4.30 12.09
CA GLU A 262 5.42 3.63 13.38
C GLU A 262 5.14 2.14 13.15
N TYR A 263 5.81 1.28 13.90
CA TYR A 263 5.65 -0.17 13.85
C TYR A 263 5.00 -0.70 15.13
N ASP A 264 4.14 -1.69 14.96
CA ASP A 264 3.52 -2.41 16.08
C ASP A 264 4.51 -3.42 16.68
N THR A 265 5.40 -3.95 15.85
CA THR A 265 6.39 -4.96 16.25
C THR A 265 7.75 -4.66 15.63
N TRP A 266 8.79 -4.69 16.49
CA TRP A 266 10.20 -4.73 16.10
C TRP A 266 10.70 -6.14 16.42
N PHE A 267 10.67 -7.02 15.41
CA PHE A 267 11.00 -8.43 15.57
C PHE A 267 12.53 -8.63 15.47
N LYS A 268 13.14 -9.19 16.51
CA LYS A 268 14.57 -9.48 16.55
C LYS A 268 14.87 -10.90 16.05
N GLU A 269 15.76 -11.05 15.06
CA GLU A 269 16.20 -12.35 14.56
C GLU A 269 16.80 -13.21 15.67
N SER A 270 17.54 -12.59 16.60
CA SER A 270 18.14 -13.29 17.75
C SER A 270 17.13 -14.08 18.59
N THR A 271 15.85 -13.71 18.58
CA THR A 271 14.80 -14.47 19.30
C THR A 271 14.56 -15.85 18.68
N LEU A 272 14.73 -15.99 17.37
CA LEU A 272 14.60 -17.28 16.67
C LEU A 272 15.77 -18.23 17.05
N HIS A 273 16.97 -17.67 17.19
CA HIS A 273 18.19 -18.41 17.52
C HIS A 273 18.25 -18.81 19.00
N ASN A 274 17.86 -17.89 19.88
CA ASN A 274 17.89 -18.11 21.34
C ASN A 274 16.69 -18.93 21.84
N GLY A 275 15.60 -18.98 21.07
CA GLY A 275 14.41 -19.78 21.34
C GLY A 275 14.49 -21.19 20.76
N THR A 276 13.35 -21.83 20.66
CA THR A 276 13.23 -23.16 20.04
C THR A 276 12.79 -23.11 18.59
N GLU A 277 12.32 -21.97 18.11
CA GLU A 277 11.58 -21.84 16.86
C GLU A 277 12.38 -22.26 15.61
N LEU A 278 13.64 -21.85 15.53
CA LEU A 278 14.53 -22.24 14.44
C LEU A 278 14.81 -23.73 14.46
N ARG A 279 15.16 -24.27 15.65
CA ARG A 279 15.38 -25.71 15.85
C ARG A 279 14.12 -26.50 15.52
N ASP A 280 12.97 -26.12 16.06
CA ASP A 280 11.71 -26.81 15.88
C ASP A 280 11.26 -26.80 14.42
N THR A 281 11.59 -25.73 13.67
CA THR A 281 11.32 -25.65 12.24
C THR A 281 12.21 -26.61 11.43
N ILE A 282 13.49 -26.71 11.79
CA ILE A 282 14.45 -27.63 11.15
C ILE A 282 14.04 -29.09 11.46
N GLU A 283 13.69 -29.41 12.71
CA GLU A 283 13.21 -30.76 13.07
C GLU A 283 11.91 -31.11 12.32
N LEU A 284 10.99 -30.18 12.18
CA LEU A 284 9.76 -30.39 11.40
C LEU A 284 10.08 -30.73 9.93
N LEU A 285 11.08 -30.08 9.33
CA LEU A 285 11.52 -30.40 7.96
C LEU A 285 12.16 -31.79 7.86
N LYS A 286 12.94 -32.19 8.89
CA LYS A 286 13.52 -33.55 9.00
C LYS A 286 12.43 -34.61 9.14
N GLU A 287 11.48 -34.44 10.05
CA GLU A 287 10.37 -35.35 10.27
C GLU A 287 9.54 -35.60 9.01
N LYS A 288 9.41 -34.56 8.17
CA LYS A 288 8.73 -34.66 6.88
C LYS A 288 9.59 -35.29 5.78
N GLY A 289 10.84 -35.65 6.06
CA GLY A 289 11.75 -36.25 5.09
C GLY A 289 12.24 -35.28 4.01
N LEU A 290 12.15 -33.96 4.27
CA LEU A 290 12.46 -32.88 3.32
C LEU A 290 13.91 -32.37 3.45
N THR A 291 14.74 -33.14 4.16
CA THR A 291 16.17 -32.81 4.35
C THR A 291 17.04 -34.02 4.05
N TYR A 292 18.32 -33.76 3.80
CA TYR A 292 19.37 -34.77 3.70
C TYR A 292 20.70 -34.17 4.12
N GLU A 293 21.66 -35.05 4.52
CA GLU A 293 23.02 -34.63 4.86
C GLU A 293 23.94 -34.83 3.66
N LEU A 294 24.76 -33.84 3.37
CA LEU A 294 25.81 -33.91 2.35
C LEU A 294 27.00 -33.05 2.78
N ASP A 295 28.20 -33.60 2.74
CA ASP A 295 29.48 -32.95 3.08
C ASP A 295 29.44 -32.27 4.47
N GLY A 296 28.77 -32.87 5.45
CA GLY A 296 28.67 -32.36 6.81
C GLY A 296 27.70 -31.16 6.98
N ALA A 297 26.93 -30.82 5.95
CA ALA A 297 25.90 -29.81 5.97
C ALA A 297 24.51 -30.47 5.86
N LEU A 298 23.49 -29.81 6.44
CA LEU A 298 22.08 -30.21 6.30
C LEU A 298 21.44 -29.43 5.16
N TRP A 299 20.91 -30.15 4.19
CA TRP A 299 20.29 -29.60 2.99
C TRP A 299 18.78 -29.75 2.98
N TYR A 300 18.09 -28.79 2.39
CA TYR A 300 16.64 -28.80 2.12
C TYR A 300 16.38 -29.21 0.67
N LYS A 301 15.43 -30.14 0.47
CA LYS A 301 15.04 -30.68 -0.84
C LYS A 301 14.15 -29.70 -1.61
N ASN A 302 14.68 -28.52 -1.94
CA ASN A 302 13.94 -27.48 -2.63
C ASN A 302 13.50 -27.91 -4.03
N ILE A 303 14.35 -28.67 -4.76
CA ILE A 303 13.99 -29.20 -6.09
C ILE A 303 12.73 -30.03 -6.02
N GLU A 304 12.65 -30.99 -5.08
CA GLU A 304 11.48 -31.87 -4.91
C GLU A 304 10.20 -31.05 -4.62
N VAL A 305 10.30 -30.13 -3.66
CA VAL A 305 9.16 -29.32 -3.21
C VAL A 305 8.69 -28.39 -4.33
N GLN A 306 9.61 -27.67 -4.97
CA GLN A 306 9.25 -26.75 -6.07
C GLN A 306 8.68 -27.50 -7.28
N THR A 307 9.26 -28.65 -7.65
CA THR A 307 8.75 -29.47 -8.75
C THR A 307 7.29 -29.87 -8.47
N LYS A 308 7.01 -30.38 -7.27
CA LYS A 308 5.65 -30.76 -6.87
C LYS A 308 4.67 -29.60 -6.93
N ARG A 309 5.06 -28.41 -6.41
CA ARG A 309 4.26 -27.20 -6.43
C ARG A 309 3.96 -26.72 -7.86
N LEU A 310 4.97 -26.66 -8.71
CA LEU A 310 4.84 -26.18 -10.09
C LEU A 310 4.02 -27.12 -10.97
N LEU A 311 4.16 -28.45 -10.79
CA LEU A 311 3.30 -29.44 -11.44
C LEU A 311 1.84 -29.26 -11.02
N ALA A 312 1.57 -29.00 -9.74
CA ALA A 312 0.20 -28.72 -9.24
C ALA A 312 -0.38 -27.42 -9.83
N GLN A 313 0.45 -26.46 -10.19
CA GLN A 313 0.09 -25.23 -10.89
C GLN A 313 -0.07 -25.42 -12.42
N GLY A 314 0.11 -26.64 -12.93
CA GLY A 314 -0.08 -26.99 -14.36
C GLY A 314 1.14 -26.78 -15.24
N LYS A 315 2.33 -26.52 -14.68
CA LYS A 315 3.58 -26.49 -15.47
C LYS A 315 4.02 -27.89 -15.86
N THR A 316 4.66 -28.00 -17.01
CA THR A 316 5.26 -29.26 -17.48
C THR A 316 6.63 -29.49 -16.85
N GLN A 317 7.09 -30.74 -16.81
CA GLN A 317 8.44 -31.08 -16.32
C GLN A 317 9.52 -30.35 -17.13
N GLU A 318 9.36 -30.23 -18.43
CA GLU A 318 10.31 -29.54 -19.31
C GLU A 318 10.46 -28.05 -18.97
N GLU A 319 9.34 -27.39 -18.61
CA GLU A 319 9.36 -25.99 -18.14
C GLU A 319 10.05 -25.84 -16.79
N ILE A 320 9.88 -26.83 -15.91
CA ILE A 320 10.49 -26.84 -14.58
C ILE A 320 12.00 -27.07 -14.68
N ASP A 321 12.43 -28.00 -15.53
CA ASP A 321 13.86 -28.30 -15.74
C ASP A 321 14.63 -27.06 -16.25
N LYS A 322 13.98 -26.22 -17.07
CA LYS A 322 14.57 -24.95 -17.55
C LYS A 322 14.80 -23.91 -16.44
N LEU A 323 14.15 -24.04 -15.28
CA LEU A 323 14.33 -23.12 -14.16
C LEU A 323 15.65 -23.32 -13.40
N GLY A 324 16.33 -24.47 -13.60
CA GLY A 324 17.61 -24.77 -12.97
C GLY A 324 17.53 -24.75 -11.43
N LEU A 325 16.46 -25.32 -10.87
CA LEU A 325 16.24 -25.37 -9.43
C LEU A 325 17.42 -26.04 -8.71
N LYS A 326 17.70 -25.57 -7.49
CA LYS A 326 18.76 -26.10 -6.63
C LYS A 326 18.22 -26.33 -5.23
N ASP A 327 18.79 -27.31 -4.54
CA ASP A 327 18.55 -27.50 -3.11
C ASP A 327 19.30 -26.44 -2.31
N ASP A 328 18.82 -26.17 -1.11
CA ASP A 328 19.33 -25.10 -0.24
C ASP A 328 19.94 -25.68 1.05
N VAL A 329 21.03 -25.09 1.51
CA VAL A 329 21.63 -25.44 2.81
C VAL A 329 20.81 -24.81 3.94
N LEU A 330 20.43 -25.62 4.93
CA LEU A 330 19.79 -25.15 6.17
C LEU A 330 20.81 -24.95 7.30
N ILE A 331 21.72 -25.93 7.47
CA ILE A 331 22.81 -25.85 8.47
C ILE A 331 24.12 -26.08 7.71
N ARG A 332 25.06 -25.19 7.90
CA ARG A 332 26.41 -25.27 7.31
C ARG A 332 27.25 -26.31 8.04
N GLN A 333 28.38 -26.70 7.43
CA GLN A 333 29.36 -27.64 8.02
C GLN A 333 29.85 -27.23 9.41
N ASN A 334 29.89 -25.90 9.69
CA ASN A 334 30.28 -25.37 11.00
C ASN A 334 29.15 -25.41 12.04
N GLY A 335 28.02 -26.02 11.73
CA GLY A 335 26.85 -26.12 12.62
C GLY A 335 25.94 -24.87 12.62
N ASN A 336 26.30 -23.79 11.94
CA ASN A 336 25.52 -22.57 11.93
C ASN A 336 24.37 -22.66 10.92
N PRO A 337 23.14 -22.24 11.30
CA PRO A 337 22.03 -22.14 10.38
C PRO A 337 22.28 -21.07 9.31
N THR A 338 21.59 -21.21 8.18
CA THR A 338 21.61 -20.22 7.10
C THR A 338 20.49 -19.21 7.28
N TYR A 339 20.56 -18.10 6.56
CA TYR A 339 19.47 -17.12 6.47
C TYR A 339 18.16 -17.77 6.00
N PHE A 340 18.23 -18.71 5.05
CA PHE A 340 17.05 -19.40 4.55
C PHE A 340 16.34 -20.21 5.64
N ALA A 341 17.08 -20.88 6.52
CA ALA A 341 16.50 -21.58 7.66
C ALA A 341 15.82 -20.60 8.66
N ALA A 342 16.47 -19.47 8.92
CA ALA A 342 15.90 -18.41 9.76
C ALA A 342 14.64 -17.79 9.14
N ASP A 343 14.65 -17.56 7.83
CA ASP A 343 13.48 -17.03 7.10
C ASP A 343 12.27 -17.99 7.17
N ILE A 344 12.49 -19.30 7.01
CA ILE A 344 11.42 -20.30 7.15
C ILE A 344 10.84 -20.25 8.59
N ALA A 345 11.70 -20.22 9.58
CA ALA A 345 11.29 -20.15 10.99
C ALA A 345 10.52 -18.87 11.30
N TYR A 346 10.96 -17.77 10.76
CA TYR A 346 10.31 -16.47 10.93
C TYR A 346 8.92 -16.42 10.30
N HIS A 347 8.75 -16.88 9.06
CA HIS A 347 7.43 -16.91 8.43
C HIS A 347 6.50 -17.95 9.08
N ARG A 348 7.06 -19.07 9.57
CA ARG A 348 6.31 -19.99 10.44
C ARG A 348 5.85 -19.29 11.72
N ASN A 349 6.68 -18.45 12.33
CA ASN A 349 6.30 -17.64 13.49
C ASN A 349 5.12 -16.72 13.16
N LYS A 350 5.16 -15.98 12.03
CA LYS A 350 4.04 -15.15 11.60
C LYS A 350 2.74 -15.95 11.45
N LEU A 351 2.75 -17.03 10.67
CA LEU A 351 1.54 -17.72 10.23
C LEU A 351 1.04 -18.76 11.24
N ALA A 352 1.92 -19.52 11.90
CA ALA A 352 1.54 -20.60 12.80
C ALA A 352 1.53 -20.21 14.28
N VAL A 353 2.52 -19.44 14.75
CA VAL A 353 2.65 -19.08 16.16
C VAL A 353 1.79 -17.85 16.49
N ARG A 354 1.97 -16.75 15.77
CA ARG A 354 1.21 -15.51 15.97
C ARG A 354 -0.15 -15.51 15.26
N LYS A 355 -0.38 -16.50 14.37
CA LYS A 355 -1.67 -16.76 13.72
C LYS A 355 -2.18 -15.58 12.90
N PHE A 356 -1.31 -14.98 12.11
CA PHE A 356 -1.75 -14.10 11.05
C PHE A 356 -2.39 -14.92 9.94
N ASP A 357 -3.48 -14.43 9.39
CA ASP A 357 -4.17 -15.07 8.26
C ASP A 357 -3.37 -14.87 6.97
N ARG A 358 -2.63 -13.74 6.89
CA ARG A 358 -1.78 -13.36 5.76
C ARG A 358 -0.54 -12.59 6.23
N ALA A 359 0.59 -12.85 5.58
CA ALA A 359 1.81 -12.05 5.69
C ALA A 359 2.09 -11.36 4.35
N ILE A 360 2.44 -10.09 4.39
CA ILE A 360 2.79 -9.29 3.22
C ILE A 360 4.16 -8.66 3.50
N ASP A 361 5.15 -9.01 2.67
CA ASP A 361 6.50 -8.49 2.82
C ASP A 361 6.88 -7.60 1.63
N VAL A 362 7.45 -6.44 1.90
CA VAL A 362 7.94 -5.51 0.86
C VAL A 362 9.43 -5.72 0.68
N TRP A 363 9.83 -6.37 -0.42
CA TRP A 363 11.22 -6.68 -0.73
C TRP A 363 11.75 -5.87 -1.92
N GLY A 364 13.06 -5.71 -2.00
CA GLY A 364 13.74 -5.24 -3.20
C GLY A 364 13.57 -6.23 -4.37
N ALA A 365 13.54 -5.72 -5.59
CA ALA A 365 13.36 -6.55 -6.79
C ALA A 365 14.47 -7.58 -7.02
N ASP A 366 15.66 -7.39 -6.42
CA ASP A 366 16.79 -8.32 -6.40
C ASP A 366 16.46 -9.63 -5.67
N HIS A 367 15.47 -9.65 -4.78
CA HIS A 367 15.03 -10.85 -4.07
C HIS A 367 14.01 -11.72 -4.83
N HIS A 368 13.71 -11.43 -6.10
CA HIS A 368 12.71 -12.16 -6.91
C HIS A 368 12.90 -13.70 -6.85
N GLY A 369 14.15 -14.18 -6.96
CA GLY A 369 14.45 -15.63 -6.92
C GLY A 369 14.14 -16.31 -5.57
N HIS A 370 14.00 -15.55 -4.49
CA HIS A 370 13.72 -16.07 -3.16
C HIS A 370 12.23 -16.35 -2.91
N VAL A 371 11.34 -15.67 -3.62
CA VAL A 371 9.88 -15.75 -3.42
C VAL A 371 9.34 -17.18 -3.55
N ALA A 372 9.66 -17.84 -4.65
CA ALA A 372 9.16 -19.20 -4.91
C ALA A 372 9.65 -20.19 -3.84
N ARG A 373 10.93 -20.08 -3.45
CA ARG A 373 11.55 -20.93 -2.43
C ARG A 373 10.85 -20.79 -1.07
N MET A 374 10.56 -19.55 -0.65
CA MET A 374 9.85 -19.28 0.60
C MET A 374 8.44 -19.87 0.61
N LYS A 375 7.65 -19.60 -0.43
CA LYS A 375 6.31 -20.18 -0.56
C LYS A 375 6.33 -21.70 -0.54
N GLY A 376 7.26 -22.32 -1.28
CA GLY A 376 7.44 -23.78 -1.28
C GLY A 376 7.83 -24.34 0.09
N ALA A 377 8.72 -23.65 0.81
CA ALA A 377 9.12 -24.08 2.15
C ALA A 377 7.97 -24.01 3.16
N LEU A 378 7.09 -23.02 3.06
CA LEU A 378 5.89 -22.92 3.87
C LEU A 378 4.90 -24.06 3.56
N ASP A 379 4.66 -24.37 2.27
CA ASP A 379 3.85 -25.55 1.88
C ASP A 379 4.44 -26.85 2.45
N ALA A 380 5.75 -26.98 2.38
CA ALA A 380 6.49 -28.15 2.84
C ALA A 380 6.30 -28.43 4.34
N ILE A 381 6.24 -27.38 5.17
CA ILE A 381 5.98 -27.52 6.61
C ILE A 381 4.49 -27.61 6.96
N GLY A 382 3.60 -27.62 5.95
CA GLY A 382 2.16 -27.79 6.13
C GLY A 382 1.39 -26.49 6.36
N LEU A 383 2.02 -25.37 6.02
CA LEU A 383 1.37 -24.07 5.90
C LEU A 383 0.99 -23.80 4.44
N ASP A 384 0.05 -22.93 4.23
CA ASP A 384 -0.31 -22.48 2.88
C ASP A 384 0.64 -21.35 2.46
N GLY A 385 1.55 -21.64 1.52
CA GLY A 385 2.52 -20.65 1.01
C GLY A 385 1.86 -19.48 0.28
N ASP A 386 0.60 -19.59 -0.13
CA ASP A 386 -0.13 -18.48 -0.74
C ASP A 386 -0.72 -17.51 0.30
N LYS A 387 -0.53 -17.77 1.60
CA LYS A 387 -0.73 -16.79 2.67
C LYS A 387 0.43 -15.80 2.81
N LEU A 388 1.54 -16.05 2.15
CA LEU A 388 2.67 -15.11 2.04
C LEU A 388 2.60 -14.39 0.71
N ASP A 389 2.36 -13.09 0.73
CA ASP A 389 2.47 -12.23 -0.44
C ASP A 389 3.75 -11.41 -0.38
N ILE A 390 4.46 -11.34 -1.50
CA ILE A 390 5.70 -10.57 -1.62
C ILE A 390 5.49 -9.45 -2.62
N ILE A 391 5.64 -8.21 -2.16
CA ILE A 391 5.63 -7.03 -3.00
C ILE A 391 7.08 -6.72 -3.41
N LEU A 392 7.40 -6.96 -4.68
CA LEU A 392 8.71 -6.65 -5.22
C LEU A 392 8.78 -5.18 -5.64
N MET A 393 9.59 -4.40 -4.93
CA MET A 393 9.73 -2.97 -5.16
C MET A 393 10.96 -2.69 -6.04
N GLN A 394 10.73 -1.96 -7.14
CA GLN A 394 11.80 -1.51 -8.03
C GLN A 394 12.61 -0.36 -7.45
N LEU A 395 13.84 -0.22 -7.96
CA LEU A 395 14.79 0.81 -7.56
C LEU A 395 14.25 2.22 -7.89
N VAL A 396 14.68 3.18 -7.08
CA VAL A 396 14.44 4.61 -7.29
C VAL A 396 15.71 5.26 -7.83
N ARG A 397 15.55 6.08 -8.85
CA ARG A 397 16.59 6.95 -9.38
C ARG A 397 16.29 8.39 -8.98
N LEU A 398 17.20 9.03 -8.26
CA LEU A 398 17.08 10.46 -7.95
C LEU A 398 17.57 11.27 -9.13
N THR A 399 16.85 12.34 -9.48
CA THR A 399 17.27 13.29 -10.51
C THR A 399 17.25 14.72 -9.97
N ARG A 400 18.14 15.57 -10.50
CA ARG A 400 18.22 17.00 -10.22
C ARG A 400 18.66 17.72 -11.48
N ASN A 401 17.95 18.75 -11.92
CA ASN A 401 18.16 19.43 -13.21
C ASN A 401 18.20 18.45 -14.40
N GLY A 402 17.41 17.36 -14.34
CA GLY A 402 17.39 16.30 -15.35
C GLY A 402 18.57 15.33 -15.30
N GLU A 403 19.52 15.49 -14.38
CA GLU A 403 20.68 14.61 -14.23
C GLU A 403 20.52 13.67 -13.04
N VAL A 404 21.08 12.44 -13.17
CA VAL A 404 21.02 11.42 -12.10
C VAL A 404 21.96 11.79 -10.96
N VAL A 405 21.41 11.84 -9.75
CA VAL A 405 22.15 12.10 -8.51
C VAL A 405 22.40 10.78 -7.79
N ARG A 406 23.67 10.44 -7.56
CA ARG A 406 24.06 9.20 -6.87
C ARG A 406 24.64 9.43 -5.48
N MET A 407 25.09 10.63 -5.19
CA MET A 407 25.79 10.99 -3.96
C MET A 407 25.19 12.25 -3.35
N SER A 408 25.16 12.32 -2.03
CA SER A 408 24.82 13.53 -1.28
C SER A 408 25.83 14.65 -1.57
N LYS A 409 25.33 15.84 -1.85
CA LYS A 409 26.19 17.04 -2.06
C LYS A 409 27.01 17.37 -0.79
N ARG A 410 26.44 17.09 0.39
CA ARG A 410 27.06 17.40 1.68
C ARG A 410 28.17 16.44 2.06
N THR A 411 27.94 15.13 1.85
CA THR A 411 28.85 14.09 2.37
C THR A 411 29.71 13.44 1.30
N GLY A 412 29.39 13.60 0.00
CA GLY A 412 30.05 12.91 -1.10
C GLY A 412 29.86 11.38 -1.09
N LYS A 413 28.94 10.87 -0.24
CA LYS A 413 28.63 9.44 -0.07
C LYS A 413 27.22 9.14 -0.61
N ALA A 414 26.82 7.89 -0.60
CA ALA A 414 25.46 7.48 -0.97
C ALA A 414 24.42 8.23 -0.12
N ILE A 415 23.31 8.63 -0.75
CA ILE A 415 22.26 9.42 -0.10
C ILE A 415 21.53 8.54 0.90
N THR A 416 21.54 8.97 2.17
CA THR A 416 20.80 8.33 3.25
C THR A 416 19.37 8.85 3.32
N LEU A 417 18.51 8.16 4.08
CA LEU A 417 17.17 8.67 4.41
C LEU A 417 17.26 10.02 5.17
N VAL A 418 18.26 10.18 6.04
CA VAL A 418 18.48 11.43 6.76
C VAL A 418 18.76 12.58 5.79
N ASP A 419 19.72 12.37 4.86
CA ASP A 419 20.07 13.39 3.84
C ASP A 419 18.83 13.79 3.02
N LEU A 420 18.02 12.82 2.62
CA LEU A 420 16.78 13.07 1.86
C LEU A 420 15.79 13.93 2.64
N LEU A 421 15.53 13.60 3.92
CA LEU A 421 14.56 14.31 4.74
C LEU A 421 15.04 15.68 5.24
N GLU A 422 16.36 15.95 5.21
CA GLU A 422 16.92 17.29 5.46
C GLU A 422 16.73 18.22 4.26
N GLU A 423 16.71 17.67 3.04
CA GLU A 423 16.64 18.44 1.80
C GLU A 423 15.21 18.58 1.26
N ILE A 424 14.39 17.53 1.39
CA ILE A 424 13.06 17.43 0.78
C ILE A 424 11.99 17.37 1.88
N PRO A 425 10.90 18.16 1.78
CA PRO A 425 9.78 18.06 2.71
C PRO A 425 9.21 16.63 2.79
N ILE A 426 8.97 16.15 4.01
CA ILE A 426 8.46 14.79 4.27
C ILE A 426 7.18 14.51 3.49
N ASP A 427 6.29 15.48 3.37
CA ASP A 427 5.04 15.37 2.61
C ASP A 427 5.31 15.04 1.14
N ALA A 428 6.29 15.71 0.53
CA ALA A 428 6.69 15.44 -0.84
C ALA A 428 7.32 14.05 -0.99
N VAL A 429 8.24 13.67 -0.08
CA VAL A 429 8.87 12.35 -0.11
C VAL A 429 7.82 11.25 -0.04
N ARG A 430 6.87 11.31 0.91
CA ARG A 430 5.82 10.31 1.09
C ARG A 430 4.87 10.26 -0.10
N PHE A 431 4.45 11.41 -0.63
CA PHE A 431 3.53 11.47 -1.76
C PHE A 431 4.16 10.93 -3.04
N PHE A 432 5.38 11.38 -3.36
CA PHE A 432 6.07 10.98 -4.59
C PHE A 432 6.35 9.48 -4.62
N PHE A 433 6.80 8.87 -3.52
CA PHE A 433 7.04 7.43 -3.47
C PHE A 433 5.78 6.58 -3.66
N ASN A 434 4.61 7.16 -3.44
CA ASN A 434 3.32 6.52 -3.67
C ASN A 434 2.65 6.95 -4.99
N LEU A 435 3.33 7.68 -5.91
CA LEU A 435 2.76 8.03 -7.23
C LEU A 435 2.78 6.88 -8.23
N ARG A 436 3.59 5.87 -8.01
CA ARG A 436 3.80 4.73 -8.92
C ARG A 436 3.62 3.41 -8.19
N GLU A 437 3.13 2.43 -8.93
CA GLU A 437 3.04 1.05 -8.47
C GLU A 437 4.41 0.51 -8.02
N PRO A 438 4.46 -0.41 -7.03
CA PRO A 438 5.73 -0.92 -6.48
C PRO A 438 6.67 -1.49 -7.53
N ALA A 439 6.13 -2.27 -8.48
CA ALA A 439 6.89 -2.95 -9.53
C ALA A 439 7.41 -2.01 -10.63
N THR A 440 7.03 -0.72 -10.61
CA THR A 440 7.46 0.25 -11.62
C THR A 440 8.75 0.95 -11.19
N GLN A 441 9.72 1.05 -12.10
CA GLN A 441 10.89 1.90 -11.91
C GLN A 441 10.45 3.35 -11.74
N MET A 442 11.12 4.06 -10.84
CA MET A 442 10.73 5.41 -10.50
C MET A 442 11.91 6.36 -10.59
N GLU A 443 11.68 7.49 -11.26
CA GLU A 443 12.52 8.68 -11.12
C GLU A 443 11.89 9.62 -10.09
N PHE A 444 12.68 10.03 -9.12
CA PHE A 444 12.30 11.00 -8.10
C PHE A 444 13.02 12.31 -8.40
N ASP A 445 12.27 13.27 -8.90
CA ASP A 445 12.78 14.61 -9.24
C ASP A 445 12.83 15.48 -7.97
N LEU A 446 14.05 15.76 -7.52
CA LEU A 446 14.30 16.56 -6.31
C LEU A 446 13.86 18.02 -6.46
N ASP A 447 13.98 18.59 -7.66
CA ASP A 447 13.59 19.97 -7.92
C ASP A 447 12.06 20.11 -7.94
N LEU A 448 11.37 19.15 -8.56
CA LEU A 448 9.92 19.10 -8.55
C LEU A 448 9.36 18.89 -7.13
N ALA A 449 10.02 18.06 -6.33
CA ALA A 449 9.57 17.73 -4.97
C ALA A 449 9.59 18.94 -4.00
N VAL A 450 10.44 19.93 -4.25
CA VAL A 450 10.51 21.18 -3.45
C VAL A 450 9.75 22.35 -4.09
N ALA A 451 9.19 22.18 -5.29
CA ALA A 451 8.52 23.26 -6.00
C ALA A 451 7.17 23.62 -5.33
N GLU A 452 6.98 24.91 -5.03
CA GLU A 452 5.74 25.46 -4.44
C GLU A 452 4.78 25.95 -5.53
N ASN A 453 4.41 25.07 -6.45
CA ASN A 453 3.50 25.38 -7.55
C ASN A 453 2.66 24.16 -7.98
N SER A 454 1.74 24.36 -8.92
CA SER A 454 0.80 23.32 -9.40
C SER A 454 1.45 22.13 -10.13
N GLN A 455 2.72 22.21 -10.48
CA GLN A 455 3.44 21.07 -11.08
C GLN A 455 3.81 20.04 -10.01
N ASN A 456 4.01 20.47 -8.76
CA ASN A 456 4.22 19.56 -7.63
C ASN A 456 2.87 18.97 -7.17
N PRO A 457 2.64 17.66 -7.35
CA PRO A 457 1.32 17.06 -7.11
C PRO A 457 0.89 17.11 -5.64
N VAL A 458 1.80 17.02 -4.68
CA VAL A 458 1.42 17.13 -3.26
C VAL A 458 1.04 18.56 -2.92
N TYR A 459 1.81 19.54 -3.39
CA TYR A 459 1.48 20.95 -3.22
C TYR A 459 0.11 21.27 -3.84
N TYR A 460 -0.18 20.74 -5.02
CA TYR A 460 -1.45 20.92 -5.71
C TYR A 460 -2.64 20.39 -4.89
N CYS A 461 -2.52 19.21 -4.29
CA CYS A 461 -3.55 18.63 -3.43
C CYS A 461 -3.72 19.43 -2.13
N GLN A 462 -2.63 19.81 -1.48
CA GLN A 462 -2.65 20.63 -0.26
C GLN A 462 -3.23 22.02 -0.53
N TYR A 463 -2.88 22.61 -1.67
CA TYR A 463 -3.43 23.90 -2.09
C TYR A 463 -4.94 23.87 -2.32
N ALA A 464 -5.48 22.77 -2.89
CA ALA A 464 -6.92 22.62 -3.02
C ALA A 464 -7.62 22.67 -1.66
N HIS A 465 -7.11 21.94 -0.66
CA HIS A 465 -7.63 21.99 0.72
C HIS A 465 -7.51 23.38 1.33
N ALA A 466 -6.34 24.02 1.28
CA ALA A 466 -6.10 25.35 1.84
C ALA A 466 -6.98 26.42 1.18
N ARG A 467 -7.23 26.30 -0.14
CA ARG A 467 -8.12 27.17 -0.89
C ARG A 467 -9.57 27.07 -0.41
N ILE A 468 -10.07 25.85 -0.17
CA ILE A 468 -11.40 25.65 0.42
C ILE A 468 -11.46 26.31 1.81
N CYS A 469 -10.46 26.09 2.66
CA CYS A 469 -10.39 26.74 3.97
C CYS A 469 -10.41 28.26 3.87
N SER A 470 -9.73 28.84 2.86
CA SER A 470 -9.75 30.30 2.62
C SER A 470 -11.13 30.80 2.18
N ILE A 471 -11.83 30.05 1.30
CA ILE A 471 -13.21 30.38 0.88
C ILE A 471 -14.15 30.40 2.09
N LEU A 472 -14.13 29.33 2.89
CA LEU A 472 -14.98 29.22 4.08
C LEU A 472 -14.70 30.34 5.10
N ARG A 473 -13.44 30.70 5.29
CA ARG A 473 -13.04 31.80 6.18
C ARG A 473 -13.59 33.14 5.70
N LYS A 474 -13.44 33.45 4.42
CA LYS A 474 -13.96 34.68 3.82
C LYS A 474 -15.48 34.77 3.92
N LEU A 475 -16.19 33.67 3.70
CA LEU A 475 -17.65 33.61 3.86
C LEU A 475 -18.07 33.90 5.31
N LYS A 476 -17.36 33.32 6.29
CA LYS A 476 -17.59 33.58 7.71
C LYS A 476 -17.32 35.05 8.09
N GLU A 477 -16.26 35.64 7.58
CA GLU A 477 -15.94 37.08 7.76
C GLU A 477 -17.03 37.99 7.16
N GLN A 478 -17.75 37.53 6.14
CA GLN A 478 -18.90 38.22 5.53
C GLN A 478 -20.23 37.95 6.25
N GLY A 479 -20.19 37.25 7.39
CA GLY A 479 -21.38 36.92 8.17
C GLY A 479 -22.23 35.77 7.59
N CYS A 480 -21.66 35.00 6.66
CA CYS A 480 -22.30 33.78 6.15
C CYS A 480 -21.98 32.62 7.08
N ASP A 481 -22.97 32.11 7.78
CA ASP A 481 -22.85 30.88 8.56
C ASP A 481 -22.60 29.66 7.63
N ILE A 482 -21.92 28.65 8.16
CA ILE A 482 -21.76 27.38 7.44
C ILE A 482 -23.12 26.67 7.49
N PRO A 483 -23.78 26.45 6.33
CA PRO A 483 -25.15 25.94 6.32
C PRO A 483 -25.17 24.44 6.64
N GLU A 484 -26.17 24.02 7.39
CA GLU A 484 -26.71 22.67 7.30
C GLU A 484 -27.73 22.67 6.17
N CYS A 485 -27.54 21.81 5.16
CA CYS A 485 -28.45 21.73 4.02
C CYS A 485 -29.43 20.59 4.16
N THR A 486 -30.68 20.81 3.72
CA THR A 486 -31.64 19.73 3.52
C THR A 486 -31.34 18.98 2.20
N PRO A 487 -31.83 17.74 2.01
CA PRO A 487 -31.70 17.03 0.74
C PRO A 487 -32.17 17.84 -0.46
N GLU A 488 -33.31 18.54 -0.33
CA GLU A 488 -33.92 19.34 -1.40
C GLU A 488 -33.04 20.54 -1.80
N GLN A 489 -32.27 21.09 -0.86
CA GLN A 489 -31.29 22.13 -1.17
C GLN A 489 -30.11 21.56 -1.92
N LEU A 490 -29.63 20.36 -1.54
CA LEU A 490 -28.50 19.69 -2.21
C LEU A 490 -28.89 19.20 -3.61
N ASP A 491 -30.17 18.91 -3.88
CA ASP A 491 -30.66 18.55 -5.21
C ASP A 491 -30.52 19.69 -6.23
N LEU A 492 -30.29 20.94 -5.78
CA LEU A 492 -29.97 22.07 -6.65
C LEU A 492 -28.59 21.97 -7.31
N LEU A 493 -27.72 21.06 -6.88
CA LEU A 493 -26.39 20.81 -7.47
C LEU A 493 -26.53 20.02 -8.77
N THR A 494 -26.89 20.70 -9.86
CA THR A 494 -27.22 20.09 -11.17
C THR A 494 -26.16 20.35 -12.25
N ALA A 495 -25.22 21.27 -12.02
CA ALA A 495 -24.18 21.56 -13.01
C ALA A 495 -23.29 20.33 -13.27
N PRO A 496 -22.80 20.13 -14.49
CA PRO A 496 -21.94 18.99 -14.82
C PRO A 496 -20.74 18.84 -13.89
N GLU A 497 -20.09 19.95 -13.55
CA GLU A 497 -18.92 19.98 -12.66
C GLU A 497 -19.28 19.60 -11.23
N GLU A 498 -20.48 19.97 -10.74
CA GLU A 498 -20.98 19.59 -9.44
C GLU A 498 -21.25 18.08 -9.38
N ARG A 499 -21.86 17.52 -10.41
CA ARG A 499 -22.15 16.10 -10.54
C ARG A 499 -20.88 15.25 -10.66
N GLU A 500 -19.92 15.72 -11.45
CA GLU A 500 -18.66 15.02 -11.68
C GLU A 500 -17.87 14.87 -10.37
N ILE A 501 -17.74 15.94 -9.60
CA ILE A 501 -17.03 15.89 -8.31
C ILE A 501 -17.76 15.01 -7.28
N ILE A 502 -19.11 15.05 -7.22
CA ILE A 502 -19.86 14.19 -6.28
C ILE A 502 -19.71 12.71 -6.64
N ARG A 503 -19.74 12.35 -7.94
CA ARG A 503 -19.46 10.97 -8.38
C ARG A 503 -18.05 10.52 -7.96
N HIS A 504 -17.07 11.38 -8.10
CA HIS A 504 -15.71 11.08 -7.67
C HIS A 504 -15.63 10.89 -6.15
N LEU A 505 -16.30 11.74 -5.37
CA LEU A 505 -16.40 11.55 -3.91
C LEU A 505 -17.05 10.21 -3.55
N ALA A 506 -18.08 9.78 -4.28
CA ALA A 506 -18.76 8.50 -4.06
C ALA A 506 -17.85 7.28 -4.27
N SER A 507 -16.85 7.36 -5.17
CA SER A 507 -15.96 6.25 -5.51
C SER A 507 -14.84 5.99 -4.48
N LEU A 508 -14.63 6.85 -3.48
CA LEU A 508 -13.50 6.73 -2.54
C LEU A 508 -13.40 5.35 -1.88
N THR A 509 -14.51 4.82 -1.39
CA THR A 509 -14.52 3.52 -0.69
C THR A 509 -14.06 2.39 -1.62
N ASP A 510 -14.43 2.45 -2.90
CA ASP A 510 -14.05 1.46 -3.90
C ASP A 510 -12.57 1.56 -4.26
N GLU A 511 -12.06 2.79 -4.39
CA GLU A 511 -10.65 3.02 -4.65
C GLU A 511 -9.78 2.52 -3.48
N ILE A 512 -10.23 2.70 -2.24
CA ILE A 512 -9.55 2.17 -1.05
C ILE A 512 -9.58 0.64 -1.05
N ALA A 513 -10.72 0.03 -1.30
CA ALA A 513 -10.85 -1.43 -1.36
C ALA A 513 -9.99 -2.05 -2.50
N LEU A 514 -9.97 -1.42 -3.68
CA LEU A 514 -9.14 -1.84 -4.81
C LEU A 514 -7.65 -1.62 -4.54
N SER A 515 -7.29 -0.53 -3.88
CA SER A 515 -5.90 -0.27 -3.45
C SER A 515 -5.43 -1.35 -2.47
N ALA A 516 -6.23 -1.70 -1.48
CA ALA A 516 -5.95 -2.78 -0.53
C ALA A 516 -5.84 -4.14 -1.24
N LYS A 517 -6.80 -4.47 -2.11
CA LYS A 517 -6.83 -5.74 -2.86
C LYS A 517 -5.62 -5.94 -3.76
N ASN A 518 -5.17 -4.88 -4.42
CA ASN A 518 -4.10 -4.93 -5.41
C ASN A 518 -2.73 -4.56 -4.83
N TYR A 519 -2.65 -4.22 -3.53
CA TYR A 519 -1.46 -3.71 -2.87
C TYR A 519 -0.86 -2.47 -3.57
N ASP A 520 -1.74 -1.58 -4.07
CA ASP A 520 -1.36 -0.41 -4.86
C ASP A 520 -1.78 0.92 -4.20
N PRO A 521 -0.99 1.50 -3.29
CA PRO A 521 -1.26 2.81 -2.71
C PRO A 521 -1.25 3.97 -3.73
N ALA A 522 -0.68 3.77 -4.93
CA ALA A 522 -0.67 4.79 -5.97
C ALA A 522 -2.09 5.12 -6.49
N ARG A 523 -3.07 4.25 -6.28
CA ARG A 523 -4.48 4.56 -6.55
C ARG A 523 -4.97 5.73 -5.71
N ILE A 524 -4.56 5.79 -4.45
CA ILE A 524 -5.00 6.81 -3.49
C ILE A 524 -4.39 8.18 -3.83
N THR A 525 -3.11 8.22 -4.23
CA THR A 525 -2.48 9.47 -4.68
C THR A 525 -3.09 9.98 -5.98
N ARG A 526 -3.39 9.10 -6.94
CA ARG A 526 -4.10 9.46 -8.19
C ARG A 526 -5.48 10.01 -7.89
N TYR A 527 -6.26 9.33 -7.05
CA TYR A 527 -7.58 9.79 -6.61
C TYR A 527 -7.51 11.20 -5.97
N CYS A 528 -6.51 11.46 -5.15
CA CYS A 528 -6.30 12.76 -4.51
C CYS A 528 -6.05 13.89 -5.54
N ILE A 529 -5.20 13.61 -6.54
CA ILE A 529 -4.89 14.56 -7.62
C ILE A 529 -6.14 14.85 -8.46
N ASP A 530 -6.89 13.81 -8.80
CA ASP A 530 -8.12 13.93 -9.57
C ASP A 530 -9.19 14.73 -8.81
N LEU A 531 -9.35 14.49 -7.50
CA LEU A 531 -10.26 15.26 -6.66
C LEU A 531 -9.87 16.75 -6.62
N ALA A 532 -8.58 17.05 -6.45
CA ALA A 532 -8.09 18.42 -6.49
C ALA A 532 -8.37 19.08 -7.85
N THR A 533 -8.17 18.36 -8.94
CA THR A 533 -8.43 18.83 -10.31
C THR A 533 -9.93 19.11 -10.53
N LEU A 534 -10.80 18.20 -10.09
CA LEU A 534 -12.25 18.37 -10.17
C LEU A 534 -12.72 19.56 -9.33
N PHE A 535 -12.15 19.74 -8.14
CA PHE A 535 -12.45 20.91 -7.31
C PHE A 535 -12.08 22.22 -8.01
N HIS A 536 -10.92 22.30 -8.63
CA HIS A 536 -10.52 23.52 -9.35
C HIS A 536 -11.41 23.80 -10.57
N ARG A 537 -11.86 22.77 -11.31
CA ARG A 537 -12.83 22.90 -12.40
C ARG A 537 -14.16 23.42 -11.87
N PHE A 538 -14.71 22.79 -10.85
CA PHE A 538 -15.95 23.24 -10.18
C PHE A 538 -15.84 24.70 -9.73
N TYR A 539 -14.77 25.06 -9.03
CA TYR A 539 -14.60 26.43 -8.53
C TYR A 539 -14.50 27.47 -9.61
N ASN A 540 -13.95 27.15 -10.77
CA ASN A 540 -13.85 28.05 -11.91
C ASN A 540 -15.17 28.17 -12.69
N ALA A 541 -15.94 27.11 -12.77
CA ALA A 541 -17.22 27.07 -13.51
C ALA A 541 -18.40 27.56 -12.68
N CYS A 542 -18.40 27.28 -11.38
CA CYS A 542 -19.54 27.50 -10.48
C CYS A 542 -19.18 28.51 -9.37
N ARG A 543 -19.85 29.68 -9.40
CA ARG A 543 -19.67 30.67 -8.35
C ARG A 543 -20.26 30.16 -7.01
N VAL A 544 -19.41 29.90 -6.00
CA VAL A 544 -19.83 29.34 -4.71
C VAL A 544 -20.79 30.27 -3.98
N ASN A 545 -20.42 31.55 -3.83
CA ASN A 545 -21.32 32.56 -3.26
C ASN A 545 -22.10 33.24 -4.38
N CYS A 546 -23.26 32.70 -4.75
CA CYS A 546 -24.16 33.23 -5.78
C CYS A 546 -25.38 33.92 -5.16
N ASP A 547 -26.22 34.55 -5.99
CA ASP A 547 -27.39 35.31 -5.56
C ASP A 547 -28.50 34.40 -5.01
N ASP A 548 -28.65 33.19 -5.57
CA ASP A 548 -29.54 32.17 -5.00
C ASP A 548 -28.88 31.60 -3.73
N LYS A 549 -29.53 31.91 -2.60
CA LYS A 549 -29.01 31.54 -1.27
C LYS A 549 -29.07 30.04 -1.02
N ASN A 550 -30.05 29.32 -1.57
CA ASN A 550 -30.16 27.88 -1.41
C ASN A 550 -29.06 27.18 -2.24
N LEU A 551 -28.86 27.58 -3.50
CA LEU A 551 -27.77 27.05 -4.33
C LEU A 551 -26.39 27.40 -3.75
N SER A 552 -26.21 28.63 -3.21
CA SER A 552 -24.98 29.03 -2.53
C SER A 552 -24.72 28.14 -1.31
N ALA A 553 -25.74 27.87 -0.48
CA ALA A 553 -25.62 26.95 0.65
C ALA A 553 -25.22 25.54 0.21
N ALA A 554 -25.85 24.99 -0.82
CA ALA A 554 -25.52 23.68 -1.38
C ALA A 554 -24.07 23.62 -1.89
N ARG A 555 -23.57 24.64 -2.58
CA ARG A 555 -22.18 24.72 -3.06
C ARG A 555 -21.15 24.83 -1.94
N ILE A 556 -21.49 25.58 -0.87
CA ILE A 556 -20.66 25.63 0.35
C ILE A 556 -20.60 24.24 1.00
N TYR A 557 -21.74 23.55 1.09
CA TYR A 557 -21.81 22.19 1.61
C TYR A 557 -20.97 21.19 0.78
N LEU A 558 -21.01 21.30 -0.54
CA LEU A 558 -20.12 20.52 -1.43
C LEU A 558 -18.65 20.81 -1.15
N CYS A 559 -18.26 22.08 -0.98
CA CYS A 559 -16.89 22.44 -0.60
C CYS A 559 -16.47 21.80 0.73
N LEU A 560 -17.35 21.73 1.72
CA LEU A 560 -17.08 21.07 2.99
C LEU A 560 -16.85 19.57 2.81
N CYS A 561 -17.64 18.89 1.97
CA CYS A 561 -17.47 17.48 1.66
C CYS A 561 -16.12 17.23 0.95
N VAL A 562 -15.75 18.05 -0.02
CA VAL A 562 -14.45 17.97 -0.70
C VAL A 562 -13.30 18.18 0.28
N LYS A 563 -13.41 19.19 1.16
CA LYS A 563 -12.42 19.46 2.22
C LYS A 563 -12.21 18.23 3.10
N GLU A 564 -13.30 17.62 3.58
CA GLU A 564 -13.24 16.45 4.45
C GLU A 564 -12.58 15.27 3.77
N VAL A 565 -12.96 14.97 2.52
CA VAL A 565 -12.38 13.85 1.75
C VAL A 565 -10.91 14.09 1.43
N LEU A 566 -10.50 15.28 1.01
CA LEU A 566 -9.08 15.62 0.83
C LEU A 566 -8.28 15.42 2.13
N LYS A 567 -8.84 15.88 3.26
CA LYS A 567 -8.23 15.69 4.57
C LYS A 567 -8.07 14.21 4.91
N ASN A 568 -9.12 13.39 4.71
CA ASN A 568 -9.08 11.96 4.99
C ASN A 568 -7.97 11.27 4.18
N ILE A 569 -7.88 11.57 2.88
CA ILE A 569 -6.87 10.98 1.99
C ILE A 569 -5.45 11.41 2.39
N LEU A 570 -5.22 12.70 2.59
CA LEU A 570 -3.90 13.21 2.98
C LEU A 570 -3.48 12.63 4.35
N THR A 571 -4.42 12.49 5.29
CA THR A 571 -4.17 11.86 6.58
C THR A 571 -3.85 10.37 6.44
N LEU A 572 -4.56 9.66 5.57
CA LEU A 572 -4.30 8.24 5.25
C LEU A 572 -2.87 8.04 4.72
N LEU A 573 -2.39 8.97 3.89
CA LEU A 573 -1.02 9.00 3.37
C LEU A 573 0.00 9.55 4.39
N LYS A 574 -0.45 9.98 5.58
CA LYS A 574 0.33 10.68 6.60
C LYS A 574 1.01 11.95 6.07
N ILE A 575 0.30 12.70 5.27
CA ILE A 575 0.69 13.99 4.69
C ILE A 575 -0.03 15.11 5.45
N SER A 576 0.64 16.21 5.65
CA SER A 576 0.10 17.39 6.33
C SER A 576 -1.09 17.97 5.57
N VAL A 577 -2.05 18.50 6.31
CA VAL A 577 -3.28 19.09 5.78
C VAL A 577 -3.34 20.58 6.14
N PRO A 578 -2.59 21.44 5.43
CA PRO A 578 -2.52 22.85 5.76
C PRO A 578 -3.85 23.56 5.48
N GLU A 579 -4.22 24.50 6.37
CA GLU A 579 -5.38 25.37 6.18
C GLU A 579 -5.01 26.70 5.51
N ARG A 580 -3.70 26.97 5.37
CA ARG A 580 -3.13 28.16 4.71
C ARG A 580 -1.87 27.76 3.96
N MET A 581 -1.75 28.25 2.76
CA MET A 581 -0.56 28.14 1.91
C MET A 581 -0.36 29.47 1.18
#